data_212307adbd7a8015c9421fd7cb6472c4
#
_entry.id   212307adbd7a8015c9421fd7cb6472c4
#
_cell.length_a   1.000
_cell.length_b   1.000
_cell.length_c   1.000
_cell.angle_alpha   90.00
_cell.angle_beta   90.00
_cell.angle_gamma   90.00
#
_symmetry.space_group_name_H-M   'P 1'
#
loop_
_entity.id
_entity.type
_entity.pdbx_description
1 polymer ?
#
loop_
_entity_poly.entity_id
_entity_poly.type
_entity_poly.pdbx_seq_one_letter_code
_entity_poly.pdbx_strand_id
1 'polypeptide(L)'
;MEYNFDEIIDRRHTNSAKFDEMDALFGSDVMHLGVADMDYRSPKPILNAMQKIVKKGVFGYTILPDNYQDLVCQWMLRRYHEKIDPEWVVFSPRINMALNMVVETFTNPGDGIVLHTPAYTALQNAIEKYDRKMIE
;
A
#
# COMPACT_ATOMS: atom_id res chain seq x y z
N MET A 1 -21.33 9.98 11.71
CA MET A 1 -21.59 8.99 10.62
C MET A 1 -21.27 7.65 11.24
N GLU A 2 -22.22 6.76 11.31
CA GLU A 2 -22.06 5.44 11.90
C GLU A 2 -21.60 4.47 10.84
N TYR A 3 -20.58 3.66 11.14
CA TYR A 3 -20.05 2.62 10.27
C TYR A 3 -20.44 1.26 10.85
N ASN A 4 -20.88 0.36 9.98
CA ASN A 4 -21.18 -1.02 10.36
C ASN A 4 -19.95 -1.89 10.07
N PHE A 5 -19.28 -2.36 11.12
CA PHE A 5 -18.13 -3.26 11.03
C PHE A 5 -18.52 -4.74 11.20
N ASP A 6 -19.79 -5.02 11.44
CA ASP A 6 -20.31 -6.39 11.58
C ASP A 6 -20.93 -6.90 10.27
N GLU A 7 -20.99 -6.05 9.23
CA GLU A 7 -21.48 -6.44 7.91
C GLU A 7 -20.49 -7.41 7.25
N ILE A 8 -20.97 -8.62 6.97
CA ILE A 8 -20.23 -9.63 6.22
C ILE A 8 -20.36 -9.32 4.73
N ILE A 9 -19.23 -9.04 4.07
CA ILE A 9 -19.17 -8.79 2.63
C ILE A 9 -18.48 -9.99 1.99
N ASP A 10 -19.25 -10.80 1.27
CA ASP A 10 -18.68 -11.91 0.51
C ASP A 10 -17.87 -11.37 -0.68
N ARG A 11 -16.59 -11.73 -0.71
CA ARG A 11 -15.64 -11.32 -1.74
C ARG A 11 -15.20 -12.48 -2.64
N ARG A 12 -15.81 -13.65 -2.49
CA ARG A 12 -15.57 -14.79 -3.37
C ARG A 12 -16.17 -14.52 -4.74
N HIS A 13 -15.61 -15.08 -5.77
CA HIS A 13 -16.02 -14.90 -7.18
C HIS A 13 -15.87 -13.46 -7.69
N THR A 14 -14.96 -12.69 -7.08
CA THR A 14 -14.64 -11.30 -7.46
C THR A 14 -13.19 -11.13 -7.99
N ASN A 15 -12.50 -12.23 -8.21
CA ASN A 15 -11.06 -12.27 -8.49
C ASN A 15 -10.22 -11.70 -7.33
N SER A 16 -10.68 -11.95 -6.12
CA SER A 16 -9.98 -11.52 -4.90
C SER A 16 -8.75 -12.40 -4.64
N ALA A 17 -7.56 -11.80 -4.58
CA ALA A 17 -6.36 -12.53 -4.19
C ALA A 17 -6.47 -13.12 -2.77
N LYS A 18 -7.15 -12.42 -1.85
CA LYS A 18 -7.34 -12.90 -0.47
C LYS A 18 -8.26 -14.10 -0.37
N PHE A 19 -9.28 -14.19 -1.22
CA PHE A 19 -10.27 -15.28 -1.17
C PHE A 19 -10.10 -16.24 -2.35
N ASP A 20 -10.33 -15.79 -3.58
CA ASP A 20 -10.41 -16.72 -4.73
C ASP A 20 -9.08 -17.40 -5.04
N GLU A 21 -7.94 -16.66 -4.96
CA GLU A 21 -6.63 -17.26 -5.17
C GLU A 21 -6.23 -18.18 -4.01
N MET A 22 -6.51 -17.78 -2.77
CA MET A 22 -6.19 -18.60 -1.59
C MET A 22 -7.09 -19.84 -1.50
N ASP A 23 -8.39 -19.72 -1.82
CA ASP A 23 -9.29 -20.88 -1.91
C ASP A 23 -8.79 -21.90 -2.95
N ALA A 24 -8.26 -21.41 -4.07
CA ALA A 24 -7.69 -22.29 -5.10
C ALA A 24 -6.39 -23.01 -4.66
N LEU A 25 -5.59 -22.37 -3.80
CA LEU A 25 -4.32 -22.93 -3.32
C LEU A 25 -4.48 -23.83 -2.10
N PHE A 26 -5.37 -23.50 -1.17
CA PHE A 26 -5.44 -24.10 0.15
C PHE A 26 -6.81 -24.71 0.49
N GLY A 27 -7.83 -24.53 -0.35
CA GLY A 27 -9.19 -24.95 -0.08
C GLY A 27 -10.04 -23.86 0.58
N SER A 28 -11.36 -23.95 0.43
CA SER A 28 -12.30 -22.91 0.85
C SER A 28 -12.67 -22.91 2.34
N ASP A 29 -12.20 -23.92 3.09
CA ASP A 29 -12.46 -24.07 4.52
C ASP A 29 -11.33 -23.61 5.43
N VAL A 30 -10.39 -22.84 4.87
CA VAL A 30 -9.30 -22.21 5.63
C VAL A 30 -9.61 -20.76 5.96
N MET A 31 -9.08 -20.30 7.08
CA MET A 31 -9.16 -18.89 7.46
C MET A 31 -8.09 -18.08 6.73
N HIS A 32 -8.49 -17.04 6.00
CA HIS A 32 -7.58 -16.21 5.21
C HIS A 32 -6.95 -15.11 6.08
N LEU A 33 -5.68 -15.26 6.44
CA LEU A 33 -4.86 -14.30 7.19
C LEU A 33 -3.65 -13.79 6.40
N GLY A 34 -3.63 -13.98 5.08
CA GLY A 34 -2.51 -13.65 4.21
C GLY A 34 -2.49 -12.19 3.77
N VAL A 35 -3.31 -11.86 2.76
CA VAL A 35 -3.34 -10.50 2.20
C VAL A 35 -3.92 -9.51 3.20
N ALA A 36 -3.16 -8.46 3.52
CA ALA A 36 -3.50 -7.44 4.50
C ALA A 36 -4.44 -6.36 3.94
N ASP A 37 -5.48 -6.75 3.23
CA ASP A 37 -6.57 -5.86 2.84
C ASP A 37 -7.76 -5.97 3.80
N MET A 38 -8.53 -4.89 3.93
CA MET A 38 -9.66 -4.84 4.85
C MET A 38 -10.89 -5.53 4.26
N ASP A 39 -11.64 -6.23 5.10
CA ASP A 39 -12.91 -6.86 4.74
C ASP A 39 -14.11 -5.95 5.00
N TYR A 40 -13.88 -4.77 5.53
CA TYR A 40 -14.90 -3.77 5.80
C TYR A 40 -15.22 -2.90 4.59
N ARG A 41 -16.48 -2.46 4.51
CA ARG A 41 -16.91 -1.50 3.49
C ARG A 41 -16.13 -0.18 3.60
N SER A 42 -15.65 0.31 2.49
CA SER A 42 -14.99 1.62 2.44
C SER A 42 -15.93 2.74 2.89
N PRO A 43 -15.40 3.78 3.57
CA PRO A 43 -16.20 4.91 4.03
C PRO A 43 -16.99 5.60 2.90
N LYS A 44 -18.22 5.98 3.18
CA LYS A 44 -19.11 6.66 2.20
C LYS A 44 -18.45 7.86 1.49
N PRO A 45 -17.68 8.75 2.17
CA PRO A 45 -17.01 9.86 1.46
C PRO A 45 -16.06 9.39 0.37
N ILE A 46 -15.32 8.28 0.59
CA ILE A 46 -14.42 7.69 -0.41
C ILE A 46 -15.23 7.16 -1.59
N LEU A 47 -16.25 6.35 -1.32
CA LEU A 47 -17.11 5.80 -2.37
C LEU A 47 -17.78 6.90 -3.20
N ASN A 48 -18.27 7.95 -2.55
CA ASN A 48 -18.88 9.09 -3.24
C ASN A 48 -17.88 9.86 -4.12
N ALA A 49 -16.64 10.01 -3.66
CA ALA A 49 -15.58 10.65 -4.46
C ALA A 49 -15.26 9.82 -5.72
N MET A 50 -15.12 8.50 -5.56
CA MET A 50 -14.88 7.59 -6.70
C MET A 50 -16.06 7.61 -7.68
N GLN A 51 -17.31 7.56 -7.19
CA GLN A 51 -18.49 7.60 -8.03
C GLN A 51 -18.60 8.89 -8.86
N LYS A 52 -18.16 10.04 -8.32
CA LYS A 52 -18.12 11.30 -9.07
C LYS A 52 -17.23 11.19 -10.30
N ILE A 53 -16.07 10.53 -10.17
CA ILE A 53 -15.14 10.33 -11.29
C ILE A 53 -15.73 9.37 -12.32
N VAL A 54 -16.27 8.23 -11.86
CA VAL A 54 -16.92 7.24 -12.73
C VAL A 54 -18.08 7.87 -13.53
N LYS A 55 -18.91 8.69 -12.89
CA LYS A 55 -20.03 9.39 -13.55
C LYS A 55 -19.59 10.37 -14.64
N LYS A 56 -18.37 10.91 -14.60
CA LYS A 56 -17.84 11.75 -15.69
C LYS A 56 -17.59 10.94 -16.96
N GLY A 57 -17.27 9.64 -16.82
CA GLY A 57 -17.08 8.71 -17.93
C GLY A 57 -15.83 8.96 -18.79
N VAL A 58 -14.96 9.88 -18.39
CA VAL A 58 -13.71 10.20 -19.10
C VAL A 58 -12.54 10.02 -18.13
N PHE A 59 -11.63 9.13 -18.49
CA PHE A 59 -10.45 8.76 -17.68
C PHE A 59 -9.20 9.16 -18.43
N GLY A 60 -8.62 10.28 -18.06
CA GLY A 60 -7.37 10.79 -18.63
C GLY A 60 -6.23 10.71 -17.63
N TYR A 61 -5.06 11.21 -18.04
CA TYR A 61 -3.94 11.40 -17.14
C TYR A 61 -4.26 12.47 -16.11
N THR A 62 -3.87 12.22 -14.87
CA THR A 62 -4.04 13.17 -13.75
C THR A 62 -2.69 13.63 -13.25
N ILE A 63 -2.64 14.83 -12.70
CA ILE A 63 -1.48 15.35 -11.97
C ILE A 63 -1.77 15.32 -10.46
N LEU A 64 -0.72 15.38 -9.66
CA LEU A 64 -0.88 15.58 -8.23
C LEU A 64 -1.49 16.96 -7.96
N PRO A 65 -2.38 17.10 -6.96
CA PRO A 65 -2.89 18.41 -6.57
C PRO A 65 -1.77 19.29 -6.00
N ASP A 66 -1.84 20.59 -6.20
CA ASP A 66 -0.83 21.55 -5.75
C ASP A 66 -0.53 21.49 -4.25
N ASN A 67 -1.51 21.11 -3.45
CA ASN A 67 -1.38 20.96 -2.00
C ASN A 67 -1.03 19.53 -1.54
N TYR A 68 -0.56 18.65 -2.43
CA TYR A 68 -0.26 17.25 -2.08
C TYR A 68 0.76 17.14 -0.94
N GLN A 69 1.87 17.84 -1.07
CA GLN A 69 2.95 17.82 -0.08
C GLN A 69 2.48 18.38 1.27
N ASP A 70 1.74 19.48 1.26
CA ASP A 70 1.16 20.06 2.47
C ASP A 70 0.21 19.11 3.20
N LEU A 71 -0.62 18.37 2.45
CA LEU A 71 -1.52 17.37 3.03
C LEU A 71 -0.76 16.25 3.72
N VAL A 72 0.35 15.79 3.13
CA VAL A 72 1.23 14.79 3.76
C VAL A 72 1.87 15.35 5.03
N CYS A 73 2.43 16.58 4.98
CA CYS A 73 3.02 17.24 6.15
C CYS A 73 2.01 17.43 7.29
N GLN A 74 0.80 17.87 6.97
CA GLN A 74 -0.29 18.02 7.94
C GLN A 74 -0.70 16.66 8.56
N TRP A 75 -0.70 15.59 7.76
CA TRP A 75 -0.98 14.24 8.25
C TRP A 75 0.09 13.79 9.24
N MET A 76 1.37 13.93 8.89
CA MET A 76 2.50 13.56 9.74
C MET A 76 2.47 14.32 11.07
N LEU A 77 2.27 15.63 11.01
CA LEU A 77 2.16 16.45 12.21
C LEU A 77 0.99 16.05 13.10
N ARG A 78 -0.19 15.83 12.52
CA ARG A 78 -1.41 15.51 13.27
C ARG A 78 -1.39 14.11 13.90
N ARG A 79 -0.82 13.11 13.19
CA ARG A 79 -0.86 11.71 13.62
C ARG A 79 0.34 11.26 14.41
N TYR A 80 1.50 11.82 14.11
CA TYR A 80 2.77 11.38 14.67
C TYR A 80 3.52 12.48 15.40
N HIS A 81 3.00 13.73 15.40
CA HIS A 81 3.66 14.91 15.94
C HIS A 81 5.01 15.22 15.27
N GLU A 82 5.19 14.73 14.05
CA GLU A 82 6.38 14.90 13.25
C GLU A 82 6.21 16.06 12.28
N LYS A 83 7.09 17.05 12.40
CA LYS A 83 7.17 18.17 11.45
C LYS A 83 8.19 17.81 10.37
N ILE A 84 7.70 17.59 9.15
CA ILE A 84 8.53 17.34 7.98
C ILE A 84 8.46 18.53 7.02
N ASP A 85 9.52 18.71 6.22
CA ASP A 85 9.55 19.72 5.19
C ASP A 85 8.79 19.21 3.94
N PRO A 86 7.92 20.03 3.31
CA PRO A 86 7.27 19.67 2.06
C PRO A 86 8.23 19.22 0.96
N GLU A 87 9.42 19.80 0.89
CA GLU A 87 10.45 19.41 -0.09
C GLU A 87 10.99 17.98 0.10
N TRP A 88 10.80 17.39 1.27
CA TRP A 88 11.18 15.99 1.51
C TRP A 88 10.13 14.98 1.01
N VAL A 89 8.97 15.46 0.62
CA VAL A 89 7.87 14.60 0.16
C VAL A 89 8.03 14.30 -1.32
N VAL A 90 8.44 13.09 -1.61
CA VAL A 90 8.59 12.58 -2.98
C VAL A 90 7.47 11.57 -3.27
N PHE A 91 6.78 11.79 -4.38
CA PHE A 91 5.72 10.87 -4.80
C PHE A 91 6.30 9.59 -5.38
N SER A 92 5.76 8.46 -4.92
CA SER A 92 5.94 7.16 -5.59
C SER A 92 4.59 6.45 -5.69
N PRO A 93 4.25 5.84 -6.84
CA PRO A 93 2.95 5.17 -7.03
C PRO A 93 2.77 3.94 -6.13
N ARG A 94 3.87 3.36 -5.63
CA ARG A 94 3.87 2.19 -4.72
C ARG A 94 5.09 2.23 -3.81
N ILE A 95 4.92 1.86 -2.55
CA ILE A 95 6.03 1.72 -1.59
C ILE A 95 7.08 0.71 -2.09
N ASN A 96 6.66 -0.42 -2.65
CA ASN A 96 7.59 -1.40 -3.20
C ASN A 96 8.45 -0.83 -4.34
N MET A 97 7.90 0.04 -5.18
CA MET A 97 8.66 0.75 -6.22
C MET A 97 9.67 1.72 -5.60
N ALA A 98 9.23 2.54 -4.65
CA ALA A 98 10.12 3.45 -3.93
C ALA A 98 11.27 2.70 -3.26
N LEU A 99 10.99 1.59 -2.60
CA LEU A 99 11.99 0.75 -1.96
C LEU A 99 13.04 0.23 -2.95
N ASN A 100 12.61 -0.28 -4.09
CA ASN A 100 13.54 -0.73 -5.14
C ASN A 100 14.43 0.42 -5.62
N MET A 101 13.87 1.61 -5.83
CA MET A 101 14.63 2.79 -6.25
C MET A 101 15.63 3.22 -5.17
N VAL A 102 15.26 3.20 -3.90
CA VAL A 102 16.14 3.53 -2.78
C VAL A 102 17.31 2.55 -2.69
N VAL A 103 17.04 1.24 -2.75
CA VAL A 103 18.09 0.22 -2.71
C VAL A 103 19.07 0.40 -3.87
N GLU A 104 18.56 0.61 -5.07
CA GLU A 104 19.41 0.77 -6.27
C GLU A 104 20.24 2.06 -6.23
N THR A 105 19.65 3.17 -5.74
CA THR A 105 20.27 4.49 -5.77
C THR A 105 21.31 4.69 -4.68
N PHE A 106 21.06 4.19 -3.47
CA PHE A 106 21.86 4.50 -2.28
C PHE A 106 22.83 3.39 -1.86
N THR A 107 22.86 2.26 -2.56
CA THR A 107 23.74 1.14 -2.24
C THR A 107 24.38 0.55 -3.48
N ASN A 108 25.43 -0.28 -3.28
CA ASN A 108 26.12 -1.02 -4.33
C ASN A 108 25.90 -2.53 -4.18
N PRO A 109 26.06 -3.34 -5.23
CA PRO A 109 26.07 -4.79 -5.13
C PRO A 109 27.05 -5.27 -4.04
N GLY A 110 26.59 -6.16 -3.17
CA GLY A 110 27.36 -6.67 -2.04
C GLY A 110 27.23 -5.89 -0.74
N ASP A 111 26.67 -4.68 -0.74
CA ASP A 111 26.40 -3.91 0.48
C ASP A 111 25.40 -4.62 1.39
N GLY A 112 25.55 -4.43 2.70
CA GLY A 112 24.64 -4.92 3.72
C GLY A 112 23.48 -3.95 3.95
N ILE A 113 22.25 -4.47 3.95
CA ILE A 113 21.04 -3.72 4.29
C ILE A 113 20.40 -4.38 5.51
N VAL A 114 20.22 -3.62 6.59
CA VAL A 114 19.58 -4.08 7.82
C VAL A 114 18.08 -4.19 7.60
N LEU A 115 17.52 -5.34 7.96
CA LEU A 115 16.08 -5.60 7.92
C LEU A 115 15.64 -6.28 9.20
N HIS A 116 14.64 -5.72 9.88
CA HIS A 116 14.01 -6.38 11.03
C HIS A 116 13.20 -7.59 10.56
N THR A 117 13.45 -8.76 11.11
CA THR A 117 12.73 -10.00 10.78
C THR A 117 11.86 -10.48 11.96
N PRO A 118 10.72 -11.12 11.69
CA PRO A 118 10.13 -11.38 10.36
C PRO A 118 9.56 -10.10 9.71
N ALA A 119 9.74 -9.94 8.39
CA ALA A 119 9.30 -8.80 7.63
C ALA A 119 8.45 -9.20 6.40
N TYR A 120 7.78 -8.21 5.83
CA TYR A 120 7.08 -8.40 4.58
C TYR A 120 8.06 -8.78 3.45
N THR A 121 7.78 -9.85 2.75
CA THR A 121 8.69 -10.47 1.75
C THR A 121 9.14 -9.52 0.64
N ALA A 122 8.34 -8.51 0.29
CA ALA A 122 8.76 -7.54 -0.72
C ALA A 122 9.97 -6.69 -0.29
N LEU A 123 10.21 -6.51 1.03
CA LEU A 123 11.40 -5.84 1.55
C LEU A 123 12.64 -6.70 1.31
N GLN A 124 12.57 -7.98 1.65
CA GLN A 124 13.63 -8.94 1.38
C GLN A 124 13.92 -9.06 -0.12
N ASN A 125 12.88 -9.24 -0.93
CA ASN A 125 13.01 -9.36 -2.38
C ASN A 125 13.68 -8.13 -3.02
N ALA A 126 13.46 -6.93 -2.50
CA ALA A 126 14.12 -5.73 -2.99
C ALA A 126 15.63 -5.72 -2.68
N ILE A 127 16.03 -6.27 -1.55
CA ILE A 127 17.45 -6.42 -1.18
C ILE A 127 18.14 -7.44 -2.09
N GLU A 128 17.56 -8.62 -2.23
CA GLU A 128 18.13 -9.74 -2.99
C GLU A 128 18.19 -9.44 -4.50
N LYS A 129 17.13 -8.80 -5.04
CA LYS A 129 17.02 -8.48 -6.48
C LYS A 129 18.19 -7.66 -7.02
N TYR A 130 18.78 -6.84 -6.15
CA TYR A 130 19.88 -5.96 -6.52
C TYR A 130 21.25 -6.46 -5.99
N ASP A 131 21.37 -7.74 -5.67
CA ASP A 131 22.59 -8.36 -5.17
C ASP A 131 23.14 -7.71 -3.87
N ARG A 132 22.25 -7.20 -3.00
CA ARG A 132 22.62 -6.73 -1.67
C ARG A 132 22.49 -7.86 -0.66
N LYS A 133 23.18 -7.74 0.47
CA LYS A 133 23.14 -8.72 1.56
C LYS A 133 22.11 -8.30 2.59
N MET A 134 21.16 -9.15 2.91
CA MET A 134 20.29 -8.94 4.06
C MET A 134 21.07 -9.16 5.35
N ILE A 135 20.98 -8.21 6.27
CA ILE A 135 21.54 -8.25 7.63
C ILE A 135 20.35 -8.22 8.59
N GLU A 136 20.24 -9.23 9.45
CA GLU A 136 19.17 -9.37 10.46
C GLU A 136 19.60 -8.80 11.82
#